data_abbc341931655ca47485d89e9f0a1793
#
_entry.id   abbc341931655ca47485d89e9f0a1793
#
_cell.length_a   1.000
_cell.length_b   1.000
_cell.length_c   1.000
_cell.angle_alpha   90.00
_cell.angle_beta   90.00
_cell.angle_gamma   90.00
#
_symmetry.space_group_name_H-M   'P 1'
#
loop_
_entity.id
_entity.type
_entity.pdbx_description
1 polymer ?
#
loop_
_entity_poly.entity_id
_entity_poly.type
_entity_poly.pdbx_seq_one_letter_code
_entity_poly.pdbx_strand_id
1 'polypeptide(L)'
;LQDVFEEYAEDYDRWFDEHHDEYLAELSRIMKVLPAANSRSVEVGVGSGRFAAPLGIALGIEPSRTLGRMARQKGIEVVRALAEALPLRDGSCSSLLLVTVICFLEDPVPAFRELHRILVSRGPLTLAFIERMGPIHQRYLQEGGKGRFLSVAQFYSQGEVRALLEETGFTVTEVDARAGFCVIMAQWDY
;
A
#
# COMPACT_ATOMS: atom_id res chain seq x y z
N LEU A 1 15.09 -3.55 -6.14
CA LEU A 1 13.62 -3.42 -6.18
C LEU A 1 13.18 -1.99 -6.50
N GLN A 2 13.79 -0.97 -5.90
CA GLN A 2 13.47 0.44 -6.17
C GLN A 2 13.79 0.87 -7.61
N ASP A 3 14.76 0.25 -8.24
CA ASP A 3 15.21 0.61 -9.58
C ASP A 3 14.13 0.39 -10.63
N VAL A 4 13.30 -0.67 -10.51
CA VAL A 4 12.23 -0.94 -11.48
C VAL A 4 11.14 0.14 -11.45
N PHE A 5 10.78 0.66 -10.27
CA PHE A 5 9.79 1.73 -10.12
C PHE A 5 10.33 3.10 -10.50
N GLU A 6 11.64 3.33 -10.37
CA GLU A 6 12.26 4.57 -10.83
C GLU A 6 12.42 4.57 -12.35
N GLU A 7 12.89 3.47 -12.95
CA GLU A 7 13.16 3.34 -14.38
C GLU A 7 11.87 3.29 -15.21
N TYR A 8 10.81 2.61 -14.72
CA TYR A 8 9.57 2.38 -15.45
C TYR A 8 8.36 3.05 -14.81
N ALA A 9 8.56 4.20 -14.18
CA ALA A 9 7.49 4.95 -13.49
C ALA A 9 6.31 5.32 -14.40
N GLU A 10 6.56 5.67 -15.65
CA GLU A 10 5.52 6.01 -16.63
C GLU A 10 4.69 4.79 -17.03
N ASP A 11 5.34 3.63 -17.21
CA ASP A 11 4.64 2.38 -17.50
C ASP A 11 3.79 1.95 -16.32
N TYR A 12 4.29 2.13 -15.09
CA TYR A 12 3.54 1.88 -13.87
C TYR A 12 2.29 2.76 -13.78
N ASP A 13 2.41 4.05 -14.00
CA ASP A 13 1.26 4.97 -13.93
C ASP A 13 0.25 4.72 -15.06
N ARG A 14 0.72 4.38 -16.26
CA ARG A 14 -0.12 4.06 -17.43
C ARG A 14 -0.96 2.82 -17.22
N TRP A 15 -0.47 1.84 -16.45
CA TRP A 15 -1.22 0.61 -16.16
C TRP A 15 -2.62 0.91 -15.60
N PHE A 16 -2.77 1.90 -14.74
CA PHE A 16 -4.06 2.30 -14.16
C PHE A 16 -5.05 2.87 -15.18
N ASP A 17 -4.55 3.47 -16.25
CA ASP A 17 -5.39 3.95 -17.35
C ASP A 17 -5.79 2.81 -18.30
N GLU A 18 -4.87 1.89 -18.56
CA GLU A 18 -5.10 0.71 -19.40
C GLU A 18 -6.02 -0.33 -18.73
N HIS A 19 -6.01 -0.40 -17.38
CA HIS A 19 -6.81 -1.32 -16.57
C HIS A 19 -7.79 -0.55 -15.67
N HIS A 20 -8.45 0.44 -16.24
CA HIS A 20 -9.25 1.41 -15.50
C HIS A 20 -10.36 0.76 -14.65
N ASP A 21 -11.06 -0.25 -15.18
CA ASP A 21 -12.14 -0.94 -14.47
C ASP A 21 -11.61 -1.74 -13.26
N GLU A 22 -10.46 -2.40 -13.40
CA GLU A 22 -9.79 -3.10 -12.30
C GLU A 22 -9.37 -2.10 -11.21
N TYR A 23 -8.73 -1.01 -11.60
CA TYR A 23 -8.34 0.07 -10.70
C TYR A 23 -9.54 0.67 -9.93
N LEU A 24 -10.65 0.98 -10.61
CA LEU A 24 -11.84 1.52 -9.96
C LEU A 24 -12.48 0.53 -8.99
N ALA A 25 -12.45 -0.77 -9.32
CA ALA A 25 -12.94 -1.82 -8.43
C ALA A 25 -12.10 -1.90 -7.14
N GLU A 26 -10.77 -1.85 -7.25
CA GLU A 26 -9.84 -1.84 -6.12
C GLU A 26 -10.03 -0.58 -5.26
N LEU A 27 -10.05 0.60 -5.89
CA LEU A 27 -10.27 1.88 -5.22
C LEU A 27 -11.60 1.89 -4.45
N SER A 28 -12.70 1.43 -5.09
CA SER A 28 -14.02 1.34 -4.45
C SER A 28 -14.01 0.45 -3.20
N ARG A 29 -13.23 -0.62 -3.20
CA ARG A 29 -13.12 -1.52 -2.04
C ARG A 29 -12.32 -0.90 -0.91
N ILE A 30 -11.23 -0.21 -1.23
CA ILE A 30 -10.44 0.55 -0.24
C ILE A 30 -11.31 1.64 0.38
N MET A 31 -12.07 2.39 -0.42
CA MET A 31 -12.98 3.45 0.06
C MET A 31 -14.02 2.98 1.06
N LYS A 32 -14.47 1.72 0.99
CA LYS A 32 -15.47 1.17 1.93
C LYS A 32 -14.90 0.90 3.31
N VAL A 33 -13.61 0.63 3.39
CA VAL A 33 -12.92 0.23 4.62
C VAL A 33 -12.14 1.41 5.20
N LEU A 34 -11.55 2.25 4.34
CA LEU A 34 -10.72 3.38 4.77
C LEU A 34 -11.57 4.47 5.43
N PRO A 35 -11.23 4.91 6.65
CA PRO A 35 -11.85 6.09 7.25
C PRO A 35 -11.62 7.35 6.42
N ALA A 36 -12.51 8.34 6.57
CA ALA A 36 -12.33 9.64 5.91
C ALA A 36 -10.96 10.24 6.23
N ALA A 37 -10.23 10.63 5.18
CA ALA A 37 -8.90 11.20 5.32
C ALA A 37 -8.94 12.57 6.01
N ASN A 38 -7.87 12.87 6.73
CA ASN A 38 -7.64 14.18 7.36
C ASN A 38 -6.17 14.57 7.18
N SER A 39 -5.77 15.73 7.72
CA SER A 39 -4.42 16.29 7.56
C SER A 39 -3.27 15.42 8.13
N ARG A 40 -3.60 14.36 8.88
CA ARG A 40 -2.62 13.40 9.43
C ARG A 40 -2.78 11.98 8.85
N SER A 41 -3.58 11.85 7.79
CA SER A 41 -3.66 10.60 7.02
C SER A 41 -2.48 10.51 6.06
N VAL A 42 -1.84 9.34 5.98
CA VAL A 42 -0.64 9.13 5.16
C VAL A 42 -0.78 7.86 4.34
N GLU A 43 -0.40 7.92 3.06
CA GLU A 43 -0.18 6.72 2.26
C GLU A 43 1.33 6.42 2.19
N VAL A 44 1.72 5.23 2.66
CA VAL A 44 3.11 4.75 2.58
C VAL A 44 3.26 3.89 1.33
N GLY A 45 4.23 4.25 0.47
CA GLY A 45 4.33 3.74 -0.89
C GLY A 45 3.29 4.38 -1.81
N VAL A 46 3.18 5.71 -1.76
CA VAL A 46 2.13 6.44 -2.50
C VAL A 46 2.24 6.33 -4.02
N GLY A 47 3.37 5.86 -4.53
CA GLY A 47 3.63 5.72 -5.96
C GLY A 47 3.38 7.02 -6.72
N SER A 48 2.64 6.93 -7.80
CA SER A 48 2.22 8.10 -8.59
C SER A 48 0.99 8.83 -8.03
N GLY A 49 0.46 8.41 -6.86
CA GLY A 49 -0.68 9.05 -6.18
C GLY A 49 -2.05 8.62 -6.68
N ARG A 50 -2.15 7.47 -7.36
CA ARG A 50 -3.41 6.96 -7.93
C ARG A 50 -4.47 6.64 -6.87
N PHE A 51 -4.05 6.26 -5.66
CA PHE A 51 -4.98 6.01 -4.56
C PHE A 51 -5.10 7.22 -3.63
N ALA A 52 -4.01 7.84 -3.20
CA ALA A 52 -4.06 9.00 -2.29
C ALA A 52 -4.93 10.14 -2.80
N ALA A 53 -4.79 10.52 -4.08
CA ALA A 53 -5.50 11.67 -4.64
C ALA A 53 -7.04 11.53 -4.56
N PRO A 54 -7.68 10.46 -5.09
CA PRO A 54 -9.14 10.31 -4.99
C PRO A 54 -9.62 10.02 -3.56
N LEU A 55 -8.76 9.50 -2.67
CA LEU A 55 -9.07 9.24 -1.27
C LEU A 55 -8.90 10.47 -0.37
N GLY A 56 -8.41 11.60 -0.90
CA GLY A 56 -8.19 12.83 -0.16
C GLY A 56 -7.01 12.79 0.81
N ILE A 57 -6.08 11.85 0.62
CA ILE A 57 -4.84 11.78 1.41
C ILE A 57 -3.84 12.76 0.83
N ALA A 58 -3.45 13.75 1.63
CA ALA A 58 -2.58 14.85 1.18
C ALA A 58 -1.08 14.60 1.40
N LEU A 59 -0.69 13.57 2.17
CA LEU A 59 0.70 13.23 2.46
C LEU A 59 1.02 11.80 2.06
N GLY A 60 2.10 11.62 1.30
CA GLY A 60 2.59 10.32 0.86
C GLY A 60 4.08 10.12 1.16
N ILE A 61 4.47 8.87 1.35
CA ILE A 61 5.86 8.43 1.43
C ILE A 61 6.18 7.62 0.19
N GLU A 62 7.27 7.95 -0.53
CA GLU A 62 7.64 7.26 -1.77
C GLU A 62 9.17 7.29 -1.97
N PRO A 63 9.83 6.15 -2.12
CA PRO A 63 11.27 6.12 -2.37
C PRO A 63 11.64 6.52 -3.80
N SER A 64 10.81 6.25 -4.82
CA SER A 64 11.05 6.65 -6.20
C SER A 64 10.88 8.16 -6.36
N ARG A 65 11.92 8.81 -6.89
CA ARG A 65 11.87 10.25 -7.20
C ARG A 65 10.86 10.55 -8.31
N THR A 66 10.81 9.69 -9.31
CA THR A 66 9.96 9.88 -10.49
C THR A 66 8.49 9.70 -10.14
N LEU A 67 8.12 8.62 -9.44
CA LEU A 67 6.75 8.40 -8.96
C LEU A 67 6.32 9.51 -7.98
N GLY A 68 7.16 9.87 -7.02
CA GLY A 68 6.87 10.95 -6.08
C GLY A 68 6.65 12.31 -6.75
N ARG A 69 7.32 12.59 -7.88
CA ARG A 69 7.05 13.79 -8.69
C ARG A 69 5.66 13.74 -9.33
N MET A 70 5.26 12.56 -9.86
CA MET A 70 3.91 12.37 -10.42
C MET A 70 2.83 12.56 -9.35
N ALA A 71 3.05 12.03 -8.14
CA ALA A 71 2.12 12.23 -7.02
C ALA A 71 2.00 13.72 -6.64
N ARG A 72 3.11 14.47 -6.61
CA ARG A 72 3.07 15.92 -6.36
C ARG A 72 2.27 16.68 -7.43
N GLN A 73 2.30 16.25 -8.68
CA GLN A 73 1.47 16.85 -9.75
C GLN A 73 -0.03 16.63 -9.52
N LYS A 74 -0.40 15.60 -8.73
CA LYS A 74 -1.77 15.34 -8.29
C LYS A 74 -2.13 16.04 -6.96
N GLY A 75 -1.26 16.92 -6.45
CA GLY A 75 -1.51 17.69 -5.23
C GLY A 75 -1.14 17.00 -3.93
N ILE A 76 -0.38 15.92 -3.97
CA ILE A 76 0.06 15.19 -2.77
C ILE A 76 1.43 15.71 -2.36
N GLU A 77 1.60 16.07 -1.09
CA GLU A 77 2.92 16.29 -0.51
C GLU A 77 3.65 14.94 -0.38
N VAL A 78 4.88 14.85 -0.86
CA VAL A 78 5.62 13.58 -0.84
C VAL A 78 6.93 13.73 -0.11
N VAL A 79 7.13 12.90 0.91
CA VAL A 79 8.41 12.74 1.59
C VAL A 79 9.11 11.51 1.01
N ARG A 80 10.37 11.68 0.61
CA ARG A 80 11.16 10.59 0.05
C ARG A 80 11.76 9.75 1.17
N ALA A 81 11.25 8.53 1.35
CA ALA A 81 11.75 7.59 2.35
C ALA A 81 11.35 6.15 2.01
N LEU A 82 11.97 5.20 2.73
CA LEU A 82 11.59 3.79 2.75
C LEU A 82 10.55 3.55 3.85
N ALA A 83 9.71 2.53 3.68
CA ALA A 83 8.74 2.12 4.70
C ALA A 83 9.42 1.62 5.99
N GLU A 84 10.64 1.10 5.87
CA GLU A 84 11.46 0.58 6.96
C GLU A 84 12.16 1.68 7.80
N ALA A 85 12.11 2.95 7.34
CA ALA A 85 12.75 4.08 8.00
C ALA A 85 11.96 5.37 7.73
N LEU A 86 10.82 5.53 8.40
CA LEU A 86 9.89 6.63 8.19
C LEU A 86 10.33 7.90 8.93
N PRO A 87 10.53 9.05 8.25
CA PRO A 87 10.98 10.30 8.87
C PRO A 87 9.80 11.06 9.51
N LEU A 88 8.95 10.36 10.21
CA LEU A 88 7.78 10.87 10.91
C LEU A 88 7.90 10.60 12.40
N ARG A 89 7.32 11.47 13.23
CA ARG A 89 7.35 11.33 14.69
C ARG A 89 6.44 10.21 15.15
N ASP A 90 6.76 9.62 16.30
CA ASP A 90 5.91 8.65 16.99
C ASP A 90 4.50 9.22 17.19
N GLY A 91 3.47 8.42 16.90
CA GLY A 91 2.08 8.79 17.08
C GLY A 91 1.63 10.05 16.34
N SER A 92 2.29 10.41 15.23
CA SER A 92 1.94 11.61 14.46
C SER A 92 0.85 11.39 13.42
N CYS A 93 0.63 10.15 12.98
CA CYS A 93 -0.34 9.80 11.94
C CYS A 93 -1.65 9.33 12.55
N SER A 94 -2.78 9.84 12.08
CA SER A 94 -4.12 9.41 12.52
C SER A 94 -4.62 8.17 11.80
N SER A 95 -4.19 7.94 10.56
CA SER A 95 -4.50 6.76 9.75
C SER A 95 -3.41 6.52 8.73
N LEU A 96 -3.20 5.27 8.36
CA LEU A 96 -2.23 4.85 7.36
C LEU A 96 -2.91 4.01 6.28
N LEU A 97 -2.46 4.20 5.04
CA LEU A 97 -2.83 3.38 3.89
C LEU A 97 -1.57 2.81 3.24
N LEU A 98 -1.58 1.52 2.89
CA LEU A 98 -0.61 0.86 2.04
C LEU A 98 -1.34 0.08 0.96
N VAL A 99 -1.06 0.37 -0.31
CA VAL A 99 -1.63 -0.36 -1.45
C VAL A 99 -0.53 -1.04 -2.24
N THR A 100 -0.55 -2.36 -2.28
CA THR A 100 0.43 -3.22 -2.97
C THR A 100 1.91 -2.98 -2.59
N VAL A 101 2.18 -2.43 -1.42
CA VAL A 101 3.55 -2.16 -0.93
C VAL A 101 4.19 -3.40 -0.33
N ILE A 102 3.43 -4.18 0.46
CA ILE A 102 3.97 -5.33 1.20
C ILE A 102 4.71 -6.32 0.29
N CYS A 103 4.22 -6.50 -0.93
CA CYS A 103 4.82 -7.43 -1.90
C CYS A 103 6.19 -6.98 -2.41
N PHE A 104 6.60 -5.75 -2.15
CA PHE A 104 7.88 -5.19 -2.57
C PHE A 104 8.85 -4.92 -1.40
N LEU A 105 8.49 -5.30 -0.17
CA LEU A 105 9.37 -5.25 0.98
C LEU A 105 10.22 -6.53 1.03
N GLU A 106 11.52 -6.39 1.22
CA GLU A 106 12.43 -7.55 1.38
C GLU A 106 12.15 -8.28 2.70
N ASP A 107 12.05 -7.50 3.78
CA ASP A 107 11.54 -7.94 5.08
C ASP A 107 10.44 -6.96 5.52
N PRO A 108 9.19 -7.40 5.65
CA PRO A 108 8.11 -6.50 6.04
C PRO A 108 8.10 -6.13 7.53
N VAL A 109 8.74 -6.91 8.41
CA VAL A 109 8.70 -6.69 9.86
C VAL A 109 9.22 -5.29 10.27
N PRO A 110 10.39 -4.81 9.80
CA PRO A 110 10.85 -3.45 10.10
C PRO A 110 9.86 -2.37 9.66
N ALA A 111 9.29 -2.51 8.46
CA ALA A 111 8.30 -1.55 7.94
C ALA A 111 7.06 -1.51 8.83
N PHE A 112 6.51 -2.67 9.23
CA PHE A 112 5.32 -2.72 10.08
C PHE A 112 5.59 -2.20 11.51
N ARG A 113 6.79 -2.34 12.03
CA ARG A 113 7.20 -1.69 13.29
C ARG A 113 7.24 -0.17 13.16
N GLU A 114 7.71 0.37 12.03
CA GLU A 114 7.67 1.81 11.76
C GLU A 114 6.23 2.32 11.61
N LEU A 115 5.35 1.58 10.90
CA LEU A 115 3.93 1.91 10.82
C LEU A 115 3.28 1.96 12.20
N HIS A 116 3.58 0.97 13.06
CA HIS A 116 3.10 0.94 14.44
C HIS A 116 3.60 2.16 15.24
N ARG A 117 4.89 2.50 15.09
CA ARG A 117 5.50 3.64 15.80
C ARG A 117 4.85 4.97 15.46
N ILE A 118 4.60 5.24 14.16
CA ILE A 118 4.09 6.54 13.71
C ILE A 118 2.58 6.71 13.87
N LEU A 119 1.83 5.61 13.97
CA LEU A 119 0.37 5.61 14.06
C LEU A 119 -0.07 5.88 15.51
N VAL A 120 -1.07 6.75 15.69
CA VAL A 120 -1.70 6.96 16.99
C VAL A 120 -2.35 5.66 17.50
N SER A 121 -2.44 5.50 18.82
CA SER A 121 -3.23 4.41 19.41
C SER A 121 -4.65 4.41 18.85
N ARG A 122 -5.17 3.24 18.52
CA ARG A 122 -6.46 3.03 17.81
C ARG A 122 -6.57 3.69 16.44
N GLY A 123 -5.47 4.22 15.91
CA GLY A 123 -5.42 4.67 14.52
C GLY A 123 -5.57 3.47 13.57
N PRO A 124 -6.37 3.60 12.50
CA PRO A 124 -6.50 2.52 11.53
C PRO A 124 -5.29 2.46 10.60
N LEU A 125 -4.79 1.24 10.40
CA LEU A 125 -3.92 0.83 9.30
C LEU A 125 -4.77 0.08 8.28
N THR A 126 -4.88 0.61 7.07
CA THR A 126 -5.54 -0.07 5.94
C THR A 126 -4.47 -0.59 4.99
N LEU A 127 -4.49 -1.88 4.74
CA LEU A 127 -3.55 -2.60 3.90
C LEU A 127 -4.30 -3.27 2.75
N ALA A 128 -3.88 -3.02 1.50
CA ALA A 128 -4.43 -3.66 0.32
C ALA A 128 -3.33 -4.37 -0.47
N PHE A 129 -3.56 -5.61 -0.90
CA PHE A 129 -2.55 -6.41 -1.59
C PHE A 129 -3.17 -7.49 -2.49
N ILE A 130 -2.39 -7.96 -3.46
CA ILE A 130 -2.73 -9.12 -4.30
C ILE A 130 -2.47 -10.38 -3.50
N GLU A 131 -3.53 -11.18 -3.29
CA GLU A 131 -3.46 -12.40 -2.50
C GLU A 131 -2.75 -13.53 -3.27
N ARG A 132 -1.79 -14.18 -2.60
CA ARG A 132 -1.13 -15.37 -3.12
C ARG A 132 -2.15 -16.48 -3.38
N MET A 133 -2.08 -17.10 -4.57
CA MET A 133 -3.02 -18.11 -5.09
C MET A 133 -4.44 -17.60 -5.37
N GLY A 134 -4.71 -16.31 -5.17
CA GLY A 134 -5.96 -15.68 -5.61
C GLY A 134 -6.05 -15.56 -7.14
N PRO A 135 -7.23 -15.24 -7.70
CA PRO A 135 -7.45 -15.18 -9.15
C PRO A 135 -6.46 -14.26 -9.90
N ILE A 136 -6.08 -13.13 -9.33
CA ILE A 136 -5.12 -12.20 -9.95
C ILE A 136 -3.74 -12.86 -10.06
N HIS A 137 -3.24 -13.45 -8.97
CA HIS A 137 -1.96 -14.15 -8.95
C HIS A 137 -1.95 -15.38 -9.86
N GLN A 138 -3.05 -16.15 -9.90
CA GLN A 138 -3.17 -17.30 -10.81
C GLN A 138 -3.13 -16.88 -12.27
N ARG A 139 -3.85 -15.79 -12.65
CA ARG A 139 -3.80 -15.23 -14.01
C ARG A 139 -2.37 -14.84 -14.38
N TYR A 140 -1.67 -14.12 -13.48
CA TYR A 140 -0.27 -13.76 -13.68
C TYR A 140 0.63 -14.99 -13.93
N LEU A 141 0.46 -16.06 -13.16
CA LEU A 141 1.22 -17.31 -13.36
C LEU A 141 0.89 -17.99 -14.69
N GLN A 142 -0.38 -18.01 -15.11
CA GLN A 142 -0.84 -18.56 -16.39
C GLN A 142 -0.27 -17.78 -17.59
N GLU A 143 -0.08 -16.48 -17.46
CA GLU A 143 0.58 -15.61 -18.43
C GLU A 143 2.11 -15.77 -18.45
N GLY A 144 2.63 -16.73 -17.70
CA GLY A 144 4.05 -17.11 -17.64
C GLY A 144 4.89 -16.29 -16.67
N GLY A 145 4.27 -15.58 -15.72
CA GLY A 145 4.98 -14.81 -14.69
C GLY A 145 5.81 -13.63 -15.24
N LYS A 146 5.43 -13.08 -16.39
CA LYS A 146 6.23 -12.10 -17.16
C LYS A 146 5.77 -10.65 -16.96
N GLY A 147 5.33 -10.30 -15.78
CA GLY A 147 5.03 -8.88 -15.48
C GLY A 147 6.29 -8.17 -14.99
N ARG A 148 6.60 -6.98 -15.54
CA ARG A 148 7.78 -6.18 -15.13
C ARG A 148 7.82 -5.92 -13.63
N PHE A 149 6.70 -5.56 -13.03
CA PHE A 149 6.58 -5.26 -11.61
C PHE A 149 6.29 -6.52 -10.79
N LEU A 150 5.37 -7.37 -11.21
CA LEU A 150 4.98 -8.55 -10.48
C LEU A 150 6.05 -9.66 -10.47
N SER A 151 7.00 -9.64 -11.42
CA SER A 151 8.12 -10.60 -11.43
C SER A 151 9.10 -10.42 -10.26
N VAL A 152 9.12 -9.25 -9.64
CA VAL A 152 9.96 -8.94 -8.46
C VAL A 152 9.13 -8.89 -7.17
N ALA A 153 7.82 -9.15 -7.25
CA ALA A 153 6.92 -9.13 -6.11
C ALA A 153 6.99 -10.45 -5.32
N GLN A 154 6.90 -10.32 -4.00
CA GLN A 154 6.58 -11.42 -3.10
C GLN A 154 5.08 -11.43 -2.83
N PHE A 155 4.43 -12.57 -3.07
CA PHE A 155 3.00 -12.66 -2.81
C PHE A 155 2.73 -13.28 -1.44
N TYR A 156 1.80 -12.69 -0.71
CA TYR A 156 1.38 -13.12 0.62
C TYR A 156 -0.05 -13.65 0.59
N SER A 157 -0.31 -14.68 1.39
CA SER A 157 -1.68 -15.09 1.72
C SER A 157 -2.25 -14.17 2.81
N GLN A 158 -3.57 -14.12 2.90
CA GLN A 158 -4.26 -13.42 3.99
C GLN A 158 -3.77 -13.88 5.38
N GLY A 159 -3.52 -15.18 5.56
CA GLY A 159 -3.03 -15.75 6.82
C GLY A 159 -1.64 -15.24 7.22
N GLU A 160 -0.71 -15.13 6.26
CA GLU A 160 0.63 -14.60 6.50
C GLU A 160 0.60 -13.11 6.85
N VAL A 161 -0.23 -12.33 6.18
CA VAL A 161 -0.39 -10.91 6.49
C VAL A 161 -1.01 -10.72 7.89
N ARG A 162 -2.00 -11.55 8.27
CA ARG A 162 -2.54 -11.54 9.64
C ARG A 162 -1.47 -11.84 10.68
N ALA A 163 -0.69 -12.90 10.48
CA ALA A 163 0.39 -13.27 11.41
C ALA A 163 1.43 -12.14 11.54
N LEU A 164 1.81 -11.48 10.44
CA LEU A 164 2.70 -10.33 10.44
C LEU A 164 2.13 -9.14 11.24
N LEU A 165 0.85 -8.83 11.04
CA LEU A 165 0.16 -7.77 11.78
C LEU A 165 0.15 -8.06 13.27
N GLU A 166 -0.20 -9.29 13.68
CA GLU A 166 -0.21 -9.73 15.08
C GLU A 166 1.20 -9.68 15.70
N GLU A 167 2.22 -10.18 15.00
CA GLU A 167 3.62 -10.14 15.43
C GLU A 167 4.12 -8.70 15.66
N THR A 168 3.63 -7.75 14.86
CA THR A 168 4.03 -6.34 14.94
C THR A 168 3.10 -5.47 15.80
N GLY A 169 2.19 -6.10 16.55
CA GLY A 169 1.36 -5.44 17.57
C GLY A 169 0.01 -4.92 17.08
N PHE A 170 -0.42 -5.29 15.86
CA PHE A 170 -1.72 -4.91 15.33
C PHE A 170 -2.77 -6.00 15.56
N THR A 171 -4.01 -5.56 15.73
CA THR A 171 -5.19 -6.43 15.75
C THR A 171 -6.02 -6.17 14.50
N VAL A 172 -6.33 -7.21 13.73
CA VAL A 172 -7.17 -7.12 12.54
C VAL A 172 -8.63 -6.90 12.96
N THR A 173 -9.25 -5.86 12.41
CA THR A 173 -10.64 -5.47 12.70
C THR A 173 -11.60 -5.74 11.56
N GLU A 174 -11.12 -5.69 10.31
CA GLU A 174 -11.94 -5.91 9.12
C GLU A 174 -11.12 -6.56 8.00
N VAL A 175 -11.77 -7.41 7.20
CA VAL A 175 -11.17 -8.05 6.02
C VAL A 175 -12.18 -8.11 4.89
N ASP A 176 -11.77 -7.63 3.71
CA ASP A 176 -12.44 -7.85 2.44
C ASP A 176 -11.48 -8.60 1.49
N ALA A 177 -11.60 -9.94 1.42
CA ALA A 177 -10.78 -10.81 0.58
C ALA A 177 -11.61 -11.38 -0.58
N ARG A 178 -11.75 -10.62 -1.67
CA ARG A 178 -12.52 -11.02 -2.85
C ARG A 178 -11.71 -10.83 -4.13
N ALA A 179 -11.97 -11.70 -5.11
CA ALA A 179 -11.41 -11.62 -6.46
C ALA A 179 -9.87 -11.54 -6.51
N GLY A 180 -9.17 -12.03 -5.48
CA GLY A 180 -7.70 -12.04 -5.43
C GLY A 180 -7.04 -10.73 -5.00
N PHE A 181 -7.82 -9.70 -4.66
CA PHE A 181 -7.36 -8.48 -4.02
C PHE A 181 -7.89 -8.44 -2.59
N CYS A 182 -7.03 -8.34 -1.62
CA CYS A 182 -7.38 -8.36 -0.20
C CYS A 182 -7.20 -6.97 0.40
N VAL A 183 -8.22 -6.48 1.12
CA VAL A 183 -8.15 -5.25 1.92
C VAL A 183 -8.32 -5.63 3.38
N ILE A 184 -7.37 -5.27 4.22
CA ILE A 184 -7.38 -5.52 5.65
C ILE A 184 -7.32 -4.19 6.39
N MET A 185 -8.18 -4.00 7.38
CA MET A 185 -8.03 -2.96 8.37
C MET A 185 -7.56 -3.55 9.69
N ALA A 186 -6.58 -2.91 10.30
CA ALA A 186 -6.03 -3.28 11.58
C ALA A 186 -5.83 -2.05 12.46
N GLN A 187 -5.76 -2.25 13.76
CA GLN A 187 -5.51 -1.22 14.77
C GLN A 187 -4.56 -1.79 15.82
N TRP A 188 -3.93 -0.92 16.60
CA TRP A 188 -3.20 -1.33 17.78
C TRP A 188 -3.73 -0.58 19.00
N ASP A 189 -3.82 -1.27 20.13
CA ASP A 189 -4.19 -0.72 21.44
C ASP A 189 -2.97 -0.77 22.38
N TYR A 190 -2.93 0.17 23.31
CA TYR A 190 -2.00 0.13 24.44
C TYR A 190 -2.31 -1.05 25.35
#